data_b0616278e70b67654e2b4b16235a7ebb
#
_entry.id   b0616278e70b67654e2b4b16235a7ebb
#
_cell.length_a   1.000
_cell.length_b   1.000
_cell.length_c   1.000
_cell.angle_alpha   90.00
_cell.angle_beta   90.00
_cell.angle_gamma   90.00
#
_symmetry.space_group_name_H-M   'P 1'
#
loop_
_entity.id
_entity.type
_entity.pdbx_description
1 polymer ?
#
loop_
_entity_poly.entity_id
_entity_poly.type
_entity_poly.pdbx_seq_one_letter_code
_entity_poly.pdbx_strand_id
1 'polypeptide(L)'
;IHARDFIDAVRRISRFRIVSAPREILVEENVGAVTCVVRATRPEETGEDVPAVIVDADFYAMVLLLRRGTCRELSPSSVELRRAPGSEKFLEKYYGCPVICGAKRNALILSRENAYYPFVDYNKELFELLTRHEPEVEGSGFVAQVSWIVDRLLSGGRPGIGEVASEMALGKRTFQRMLSASGTTFHKVVAKRRKLHAREYLLNENLNLSQISCLLGFDNQNSFSRSF
;
A
#
# COMPACT_ATOMS: atom_id res chain seq x y z
N ILE A 1 2.42 -11.93 -5.59
CA ILE A 1 1.31 -10.99 -5.30
C ILE A 1 0.07 -11.61 -5.91
N HIS A 2 -0.88 -12.07 -5.10
CA HIS A 2 -2.14 -12.56 -5.59
C HIS A 2 -3.04 -11.35 -5.89
N ALA A 3 -3.05 -10.90 -7.12
CA ALA A 3 -3.86 -9.81 -7.63
C ALA A 3 -4.62 -10.26 -8.88
N ARG A 4 -5.80 -9.67 -9.13
CA ARG A 4 -6.62 -10.00 -10.29
C ARG A 4 -6.01 -9.52 -11.60
N ASP A 5 -5.48 -8.33 -11.55
CA ASP A 5 -4.97 -7.58 -12.67
C ASP A 5 -3.87 -6.60 -12.20
N PHE A 6 -3.30 -5.88 -13.16
CA PHE A 6 -2.26 -4.90 -12.86
C PHE A 6 -2.73 -3.79 -11.90
N ILE A 7 -3.95 -3.29 -12.05
CA ILE A 7 -4.45 -2.19 -11.22
C ILE A 7 -4.68 -2.63 -9.79
N ASP A 8 -5.23 -3.82 -9.58
CA ASP A 8 -5.38 -4.40 -8.24
C ASP A 8 -4.00 -4.57 -7.58
N ALA A 9 -3.00 -5.06 -8.31
CA ALA A 9 -1.63 -5.18 -7.81
C ALA A 9 -1.00 -3.84 -7.45
N VAL A 10 -1.12 -2.83 -8.32
CA VAL A 10 -0.57 -1.48 -8.06
C VAL A 10 -1.23 -0.84 -6.86
N ARG A 11 -2.56 -0.92 -6.73
CA ARG A 11 -3.29 -0.40 -5.56
C ARG A 11 -2.85 -1.05 -4.26
N ARG A 12 -2.62 -2.38 -4.27
CA ARG A 12 -2.10 -3.11 -3.10
C ARG A 12 -0.68 -2.68 -2.76
N ILE A 13 0.22 -2.66 -3.75
CA ILE A 13 1.60 -2.20 -3.56
C ILE A 13 1.63 -0.77 -3.04
N SER A 14 0.81 0.12 -3.60
CA SER A 14 0.70 1.51 -3.14
C SER A 14 0.35 1.60 -1.66
N ARG A 15 -0.58 0.80 -1.17
CA ARG A 15 -0.95 0.75 0.26
C ARG A 15 0.22 0.37 1.15
N PHE A 16 1.10 -0.55 0.71
CA PHE A 16 2.24 -1.02 1.50
C PHE A 16 3.50 -0.15 1.35
N ARG A 17 3.66 0.57 0.24
CA ARG A 17 4.88 1.31 -0.11
C ARG A 17 5.08 2.65 0.60
N ILE A 18 4.02 3.26 1.10
CA ILE A 18 4.11 4.55 1.84
C ILE A 18 5.01 4.43 3.08
N VAL A 19 5.28 3.21 3.55
CA VAL A 19 6.14 2.95 4.73
C VAL A 19 7.61 3.29 4.49
N SER A 20 8.11 3.13 3.27
CA SER A 20 9.57 3.16 3.02
C SER A 20 10.08 4.37 2.25
N ALA A 21 9.20 5.24 1.76
CA ALA A 21 9.64 6.44 1.03
C ALA A 21 8.54 7.54 1.02
N PRO A 22 8.92 8.82 1.03
CA PRO A 22 7.98 9.94 1.05
C PRO A 22 7.31 10.17 -0.32
N ARG A 23 6.83 9.09 -0.94
CA ARG A 23 6.14 9.13 -2.23
C ARG A 23 4.92 8.21 -2.24
N GLU A 24 3.97 8.54 -3.09
CA GLU A 24 2.76 7.76 -3.33
C GLU A 24 2.56 7.46 -4.82
N ILE A 25 1.83 6.38 -5.09
CA ILE A 25 1.38 6.04 -6.44
C ILE A 25 -0.13 6.23 -6.48
N LEU A 26 -0.57 7.17 -7.29
CA LEU A 26 -1.98 7.43 -7.55
C LEU A 26 -2.41 6.72 -8.83
N VAL A 27 -3.58 6.11 -8.80
CA VAL A 27 -4.20 5.51 -9.98
C VAL A 27 -5.36 6.40 -10.42
N GLU A 28 -5.23 7.02 -11.58
CA GLU A 28 -6.23 7.86 -12.22
C GLU A 28 -6.85 7.08 -13.39
N GLU A 29 -8.17 7.01 -13.44
CA GLU A 29 -8.89 6.29 -14.49
C GLU A 29 -9.71 7.23 -15.36
N ASN A 30 -9.53 7.10 -16.68
CA ASN A 30 -10.32 7.79 -17.69
C ASN A 30 -11.04 6.77 -18.59
N VAL A 31 -11.88 7.24 -19.51
CA VAL A 31 -12.69 6.39 -20.41
C VAL A 31 -11.86 5.39 -21.22
N GLY A 32 -10.65 5.75 -21.65
CA GLY A 32 -9.79 4.90 -22.52
C GLY A 32 -8.46 4.49 -21.91
N ALA A 33 -8.06 5.09 -20.79
CA ALA A 33 -6.74 4.88 -20.22
C ALA A 33 -6.74 4.82 -18.68
N VAL A 34 -5.72 4.18 -18.14
CA VAL A 34 -5.39 4.19 -16.72
C VAL A 34 -3.99 4.76 -16.54
N THR A 35 -3.84 5.71 -15.66
CA THR A 35 -2.60 6.43 -15.40
C THR A 35 -2.12 6.17 -13.99
N CYS A 36 -0.90 5.65 -13.84
CA CYS A 36 -0.23 5.53 -12.56
C CYS A 36 0.72 6.71 -12.38
N VAL A 37 0.43 7.61 -11.44
CA VAL A 37 1.22 8.81 -11.16
C VAL A 37 2.09 8.58 -9.92
N VAL A 38 3.40 8.79 -10.03
CA VAL A 38 4.34 8.78 -8.92
C VAL A 38 4.64 10.21 -8.50
N ARG A 39 4.30 10.57 -7.27
CA ARG A 39 4.55 11.91 -6.72
C ARG A 39 5.04 11.85 -5.27
N ALA A 40 5.67 12.92 -4.79
CA ALA A 40 6.02 13.08 -3.40
C ALA A 40 4.75 13.17 -2.54
N THR A 41 4.76 12.56 -1.35
CA THR A 41 3.60 12.56 -0.43
C THR A 41 3.37 13.94 0.19
N ARG A 42 4.44 14.79 0.29
CA ARG A 42 4.41 16.11 0.91
C ARG A 42 5.34 17.07 0.17
N PRO A 43 5.03 17.43 -1.07
CA PRO A 43 5.88 18.34 -1.84
C PRO A 43 5.97 19.73 -1.19
N GLU A 44 4.98 20.15 -0.42
CA GLU A 44 4.92 21.46 0.24
C GLU A 44 5.84 21.57 1.46
N GLU A 45 6.15 20.44 2.14
CA GLU A 45 7.00 20.42 3.33
C GLU A 45 8.48 20.23 2.97
N THR A 46 8.80 19.50 1.91
CA THR A 46 10.18 19.13 1.55
C THR A 46 10.75 19.96 0.40
N GLY A 47 9.89 20.57 -0.42
CA GLY A 47 10.30 21.24 -1.67
C GLY A 47 10.94 20.30 -2.69
N GLU A 48 11.09 19.02 -2.35
CA GLU A 48 11.79 18.03 -3.16
C GLU A 48 10.81 17.19 -3.97
N ASP A 49 11.15 17.00 -5.23
CA ASP A 49 10.48 16.02 -6.09
C ASP A 49 11.01 14.60 -5.82
N VAL A 50 10.27 13.59 -6.29
CA VAL A 50 10.75 12.21 -6.21
C VAL A 50 12.02 12.06 -7.05
N PRO A 51 13.14 11.56 -6.49
CA PRO A 51 14.37 11.36 -7.25
C PRO A 51 14.14 10.50 -8.51
N ALA A 52 14.76 10.88 -9.63
CA ALA A 52 14.55 10.23 -10.92
C ALA A 52 14.80 8.71 -10.87
N VAL A 53 15.85 8.26 -10.15
CA VAL A 53 16.17 6.84 -9.97
C VAL A 53 15.04 6.07 -9.29
N ILE A 54 14.31 6.72 -8.40
CA ILE A 54 13.18 6.12 -7.67
C ILE A 54 11.97 5.98 -8.60
N VAL A 55 11.69 7.03 -9.40
CA VAL A 55 10.64 7.00 -10.41
C VAL A 55 10.91 5.89 -11.44
N ASP A 56 12.15 5.78 -11.91
CA ASP A 56 12.56 4.73 -12.83
C ASP A 56 12.39 3.34 -12.25
N ALA A 57 12.80 3.13 -10.99
CA ALA A 57 12.64 1.86 -10.29
C ALA A 57 11.15 1.49 -10.12
N ASP A 58 10.29 2.48 -9.84
CA ASP A 58 8.86 2.25 -9.69
C ASP A 58 8.21 1.88 -11.03
N PHE A 59 8.50 2.62 -12.10
CA PHE A 59 7.96 2.30 -13.42
C PHE A 59 8.52 1.00 -13.99
N TYR A 60 9.81 0.73 -13.74
CA TYR A 60 10.42 -0.57 -14.07
C TYR A 60 9.67 -1.71 -13.39
N ALA A 61 9.44 -1.62 -12.09
CA ALA A 61 8.73 -2.64 -11.35
C ALA A 61 7.28 -2.81 -11.83
N MET A 62 6.60 -1.71 -12.21
CA MET A 62 5.24 -1.75 -12.75
C MET A 62 5.19 -2.48 -14.11
N VAL A 63 6.09 -2.17 -15.04
CA VAL A 63 6.14 -2.84 -16.34
C VAL A 63 6.50 -4.31 -16.19
N LEU A 64 7.44 -4.63 -15.29
CA LEU A 64 7.79 -6.02 -14.98
C LEU A 64 6.59 -6.79 -14.38
N LEU A 65 5.85 -6.15 -13.48
CA LEU A 65 4.65 -6.72 -12.87
C LEU A 65 3.56 -7.00 -13.92
N LEU A 66 3.33 -6.05 -14.83
CA LEU A 66 2.38 -6.18 -15.94
C LEU A 66 2.74 -7.40 -16.81
N ARG A 67 4.00 -7.48 -17.28
CA ARG A 67 4.46 -8.56 -18.16
C ARG A 67 4.45 -9.91 -17.48
N ARG A 68 4.96 -9.99 -16.25
CA ARG A 68 4.99 -11.25 -15.49
C ARG A 68 3.60 -11.73 -15.09
N GLY A 69 2.75 -10.82 -14.60
CA GLY A 69 1.41 -11.18 -14.15
C GLY A 69 0.52 -11.67 -15.29
N THR A 70 0.68 -11.10 -16.49
CA THR A 70 -0.10 -11.49 -17.68
C THR A 70 0.56 -12.58 -18.52
N CYS A 71 1.84 -12.91 -18.27
CA CYS A 71 2.69 -13.73 -19.15
C CYS A 71 2.68 -13.25 -20.61
N ARG A 72 2.59 -11.92 -20.82
CA ARG A 72 2.56 -11.28 -22.14
C ARG A 72 3.51 -10.09 -22.19
N GLU A 73 4.04 -9.81 -23.38
CA GLU A 73 4.87 -8.63 -23.66
C GLU A 73 4.01 -7.35 -23.79
N LEU A 74 3.16 -7.09 -22.79
CA LEU A 74 2.37 -5.87 -22.76
C LEU A 74 3.25 -4.66 -22.43
N SER A 75 2.93 -3.53 -23.05
CA SER A 75 3.64 -2.27 -22.86
C SER A 75 2.67 -1.16 -22.46
N PRO A 76 3.14 -0.14 -21.72
CA PRO A 76 2.40 1.09 -21.55
C PRO A 76 2.12 1.78 -22.89
N SER A 77 1.14 2.65 -22.94
CA SER A 77 0.87 3.50 -24.11
C SER A 77 1.91 4.62 -24.20
N SER A 78 2.35 5.15 -23.05
CA SER A 78 3.42 6.15 -22.93
C SER A 78 3.89 6.27 -21.48
N VAL A 79 5.08 6.87 -21.32
CA VAL A 79 5.61 7.28 -20.01
C VAL A 79 5.95 8.76 -20.03
N GLU A 80 5.45 9.52 -19.05
CA GLU A 80 5.73 10.94 -18.85
C GLU A 80 6.72 11.12 -17.69
N LEU A 81 7.79 11.89 -17.87
CA LEU A 81 8.81 12.13 -16.86
C LEU A 81 9.06 13.64 -16.69
N ARG A 82 9.11 14.12 -15.45
CA ARG A 82 9.39 15.54 -15.14
C ARG A 82 10.83 15.96 -15.45
N ARG A 83 11.76 15.03 -15.47
CA ARG A 83 13.18 15.31 -15.71
C ARG A 83 13.47 15.83 -17.12
N ALA A 84 14.64 16.48 -17.28
CA ALA A 84 15.11 16.94 -18.57
C ALA A 84 15.37 15.78 -19.56
N PRO A 85 15.28 16.04 -20.87
CA PRO A 85 15.61 15.08 -21.92
C PRO A 85 17.05 14.53 -21.82
N GLY A 86 17.28 13.30 -22.31
CA GLY A 86 18.63 12.73 -22.39
C GLY A 86 18.72 11.20 -22.28
N SER A 87 17.69 10.53 -21.79
CA SER A 87 17.69 9.06 -21.62
C SER A 87 16.50 8.36 -22.29
N GLU A 88 15.74 9.06 -23.11
CA GLU A 88 14.47 8.58 -23.70
C GLU A 88 14.67 7.27 -24.46
N LYS A 89 15.61 7.22 -25.40
CA LYS A 89 15.84 6.04 -26.26
C LYS A 89 16.12 4.76 -25.48
N PHE A 90 16.85 4.87 -24.37
CA PHE A 90 17.13 3.73 -23.52
C PHE A 90 15.86 3.26 -22.80
N LEU A 91 15.09 4.20 -22.26
CA LEU A 91 13.85 3.91 -21.55
C LEU A 91 12.75 3.41 -22.49
N GLU A 92 12.64 4.00 -23.70
CA GLU A 92 11.71 3.54 -24.73
C GLU A 92 11.95 2.09 -25.11
N LYS A 93 13.23 1.72 -25.29
CA LYS A 93 13.58 0.32 -25.56
C LYS A 93 13.14 -0.62 -24.44
N TYR A 94 13.27 -0.18 -23.19
CA TYR A 94 12.89 -0.99 -22.02
C TYR A 94 11.37 -1.06 -21.83
N TYR A 95 10.70 0.10 -21.82
CA TYR A 95 9.25 0.16 -21.61
C TYR A 95 8.45 -0.33 -22.83
N GLY A 96 9.01 -0.27 -24.01
CA GLY A 96 8.34 -0.63 -25.26
C GLY A 96 7.29 0.40 -25.69
N CYS A 97 7.46 1.66 -25.27
CA CYS A 97 6.53 2.76 -25.55
C CYS A 97 7.27 4.10 -25.61
N PRO A 98 6.65 5.16 -26.19
CA PRO A 98 7.22 6.51 -26.17
C PRO A 98 7.43 7.04 -24.75
N VAL A 99 8.56 7.73 -24.55
CA VAL A 99 8.92 8.39 -23.29
C VAL A 99 8.98 9.90 -23.52
N ILE A 100 8.19 10.66 -22.76
CA ILE A 100 8.06 12.10 -22.85
C ILE A 100 8.73 12.73 -21.63
N CYS A 101 9.93 13.30 -21.84
CA CYS A 101 10.65 14.07 -20.80
C CYS A 101 10.19 15.54 -20.79
N GLY A 102 10.44 16.23 -19.67
CA GLY A 102 9.97 17.60 -19.46
C GLY A 102 8.47 17.72 -19.21
N ALA A 103 7.81 16.61 -18.87
CA ALA A 103 6.39 16.60 -18.53
C ALA A 103 6.13 17.26 -17.15
N LYS A 104 4.86 17.61 -16.88
CA LYS A 104 4.45 18.20 -15.60
C LYS A 104 4.40 17.19 -14.44
N ARG A 105 4.39 15.90 -14.74
CA ARG A 105 4.24 14.79 -13.76
C ARG A 105 5.07 13.59 -14.17
N ASN A 106 5.32 12.69 -13.23
CA ASN A 106 5.85 11.37 -13.51
C ASN A 106 4.67 10.40 -13.61
N ALA A 107 4.37 9.90 -14.80
CA ALA A 107 3.19 9.09 -15.05
C ALA A 107 3.48 7.95 -16.04
N LEU A 108 2.92 6.78 -15.74
CA LEU A 108 2.89 5.62 -16.62
C LEU A 108 1.44 5.42 -17.08
N ILE A 109 1.21 5.51 -18.38
CA ILE A 109 -0.12 5.45 -18.99
C ILE A 109 -0.31 4.11 -19.69
N LEU A 110 -1.41 3.43 -19.39
CA LEU A 110 -1.82 2.15 -19.96
C LEU A 110 -3.15 2.31 -20.69
N SER A 111 -3.37 1.53 -21.74
CA SER A 111 -4.73 1.31 -22.22
C SER A 111 -5.55 0.60 -21.14
N ARG A 112 -6.85 0.87 -21.11
CA ARG A 112 -7.75 0.20 -20.14
C ARG A 112 -7.73 -1.32 -20.32
N GLU A 113 -7.64 -1.80 -21.55
CA GLU A 113 -7.51 -3.24 -21.87
C GLU A 113 -6.29 -3.86 -21.20
N ASN A 114 -5.09 -3.27 -21.37
CA ASN A 114 -3.86 -3.79 -20.76
C ASN A 114 -3.86 -3.66 -19.24
N ALA A 115 -4.43 -2.60 -18.70
CA ALA A 115 -4.46 -2.34 -17.26
C ALA A 115 -5.32 -3.34 -16.48
N TYR A 116 -6.41 -3.83 -17.10
CA TYR A 116 -7.32 -4.81 -16.52
C TYR A 116 -7.18 -6.21 -17.11
N TYR A 117 -6.12 -6.44 -17.89
CA TYR A 117 -5.85 -7.80 -18.40
C TYR A 117 -5.62 -8.76 -17.21
N PRO A 118 -6.33 -9.88 -17.12
CA PRO A 118 -6.25 -10.77 -15.97
C PRO A 118 -4.86 -11.41 -15.84
N PHE A 119 -4.38 -11.49 -14.60
CA PHE A 119 -3.14 -12.19 -14.29
C PHE A 119 -3.33 -13.70 -14.36
N VAL A 120 -2.33 -14.39 -14.88
CA VAL A 120 -2.37 -15.86 -15.12
C VAL A 120 -2.50 -16.66 -13.82
N ASP A 121 -1.83 -16.21 -12.76
CA ASP A 121 -1.83 -16.88 -11.46
C ASP A 121 -3.00 -16.43 -10.56
N TYR A 122 -4.01 -15.72 -11.09
CA TYR A 122 -5.16 -15.31 -10.31
C TYR A 122 -6.04 -16.49 -9.94
N ASN A 123 -6.04 -16.85 -8.67
CA ASN A 123 -6.96 -17.82 -8.09
C ASN A 123 -7.99 -17.07 -7.23
N LYS A 124 -9.25 -17.08 -7.66
CA LYS A 124 -10.35 -16.36 -7.00
C LYS A 124 -10.57 -16.83 -5.57
N GLU A 125 -10.55 -18.14 -5.31
CA GLU A 125 -10.78 -18.69 -3.96
C GLU A 125 -9.65 -18.31 -3.01
N LEU A 126 -8.40 -18.44 -3.47
CA LEU A 126 -7.23 -18.02 -2.68
C LEU A 126 -7.22 -16.50 -2.48
N PHE A 127 -7.62 -15.73 -3.50
CA PHE A 127 -7.77 -14.29 -3.41
C PHE A 127 -8.80 -13.90 -2.33
N GLU A 128 -9.99 -14.49 -2.35
CA GLU A 128 -11.05 -14.24 -1.36
C GLU A 128 -10.62 -14.65 0.06
N LEU A 129 -9.89 -15.76 0.19
CA LEU A 129 -9.32 -16.21 1.47
C LEU A 129 -8.30 -15.21 2.03
N LEU A 130 -7.40 -14.72 1.20
CA LEU A 130 -6.37 -13.76 1.59
C LEU A 130 -6.95 -12.36 1.84
N THR A 131 -8.00 -11.98 1.08
CA THR A 131 -8.64 -10.66 1.23
C THR A 131 -9.69 -10.62 2.32
N ARG A 132 -10.25 -11.74 2.75
CA ARG A 132 -11.11 -11.79 3.95
C ARG A 132 -10.42 -11.24 5.19
N HIS A 133 -9.09 -11.33 5.24
CA HIS A 133 -8.25 -10.83 6.33
C HIS A 133 -7.51 -9.53 5.98
N GLU A 134 -7.71 -9.01 4.75
CA GLU A 134 -7.24 -7.65 4.47
C GLU A 134 -8.16 -6.69 5.24
N PRO A 135 -7.62 -5.96 6.23
CA PRO A 135 -8.42 -5.00 6.95
C PRO A 135 -9.02 -4.02 5.94
N GLU A 136 -10.32 -3.76 6.04
CA GLU A 136 -10.90 -2.57 5.41
C GLU A 136 -10.15 -1.36 5.94
N VAL A 137 -9.11 -0.97 5.22
CA VAL A 137 -8.35 0.21 5.55
C VAL A 137 -9.12 1.39 4.99
N GLU A 138 -10.13 1.80 5.73
CA GLU A 138 -10.73 3.12 5.55
C GLU A 138 -9.64 4.16 5.81
N GLY A 139 -9.24 4.84 4.78
CA GLY A 139 -8.27 5.92 4.83
C GLY A 139 -7.02 5.63 4.02
N SER A 140 -6.73 6.53 3.09
CA SER A 140 -5.49 6.55 2.32
C SER A 140 -4.31 6.87 3.22
N GLY A 141 -3.20 6.16 3.07
CA GLY A 141 -1.91 6.59 3.54
C GLY A 141 -1.52 6.12 4.95
N PHE A 142 -1.19 7.06 5.82
CA PHE A 142 -0.48 6.84 7.07
C PHE A 142 -1.21 5.93 8.09
N VAL A 143 -2.52 6.15 8.30
CA VAL A 143 -3.33 5.37 9.26
C VAL A 143 -3.43 3.90 8.85
N ALA A 144 -3.49 3.64 7.54
CA ALA A 144 -3.52 2.31 6.98
C ALA A 144 -2.28 1.50 7.33
N GLN A 145 -1.12 2.14 7.22
CA GLN A 145 0.18 1.55 7.53
C GLN A 145 0.32 1.26 9.01
N VAL A 146 -0.03 2.25 9.84
CA VAL A 146 -0.05 2.08 11.29
C VAL A 146 -0.94 0.89 11.66
N SER A 147 -2.11 0.76 11.03
CA SER A 147 -3.04 -0.35 11.25
C SER A 147 -2.41 -1.70 10.91
N TRP A 148 -1.72 -1.79 9.77
CA TRP A 148 -1.05 -3.03 9.35
C TRP A 148 0.08 -3.44 10.31
N ILE A 149 0.93 -2.49 10.72
CA ILE A 149 1.99 -2.76 11.70
C ILE A 149 1.38 -3.21 13.03
N VAL A 150 0.31 -2.53 13.46
CA VAL A 150 -0.42 -2.89 14.69
C VAL A 150 -0.96 -4.31 14.60
N ASP A 151 -1.57 -4.74 13.49
CA ASP A 151 -2.09 -6.09 13.32
C ASP A 151 -1.00 -7.14 13.45
N ARG A 152 0.14 -6.91 12.81
CA ARG A 152 1.28 -7.82 12.90
C ARG A 152 1.83 -7.94 14.34
N LEU A 153 1.89 -6.83 15.05
CA LEU A 153 2.41 -6.79 16.42
C LEU A 153 1.40 -7.31 17.45
N LEU A 154 0.10 -7.22 17.17
CA LEU A 154 -0.95 -7.77 18.06
C LEU A 154 -0.77 -9.26 18.29
N SER A 155 -0.38 -10.04 17.27
CA SER A 155 -0.11 -11.48 17.38
C SER A 155 1.05 -11.81 18.31
N GLY A 156 1.96 -10.86 18.56
CA GLY A 156 3.12 -11.01 19.46
C GLY A 156 2.96 -10.33 20.81
N GLY A 157 1.82 -9.67 21.08
CA GLY A 157 1.58 -8.98 22.33
C GLY A 157 0.94 -7.60 22.20
N ARG A 158 1.28 -6.69 23.12
CA ARG A 158 0.75 -5.33 23.13
C ARG A 158 1.60 -4.39 22.27
N PRO A 159 1.11 -3.90 21.10
CA PRO A 159 1.90 -2.98 20.27
C PRO A 159 2.23 -1.69 21.02
N GLY A 160 3.50 -1.34 21.07
CA GLY A 160 3.99 -0.11 21.66
C GLY A 160 4.07 1.03 20.63
N ILE A 161 3.67 2.25 20.99
CA ILE A 161 3.78 3.40 20.08
C ILE A 161 5.22 3.65 19.61
N GLY A 162 6.22 3.38 20.47
CA GLY A 162 7.63 3.52 20.13
C GLY A 162 8.11 2.51 19.11
N GLU A 163 7.64 1.28 19.24
CA GLU A 163 7.93 0.17 18.34
C GLU A 163 7.36 0.44 16.93
N VAL A 164 6.06 0.79 16.86
CA VAL A 164 5.42 1.13 15.58
C VAL A 164 6.05 2.36 14.92
N ALA A 165 6.38 3.39 15.69
CA ALA A 165 7.06 4.57 15.17
C ALA A 165 8.46 4.23 14.64
N SER A 166 9.21 3.38 15.33
CA SER A 166 10.54 2.93 14.93
C SER A 166 10.51 2.12 13.64
N GLU A 167 9.52 1.24 13.47
CA GLU A 167 9.34 0.50 12.21
C GLU A 167 9.03 1.39 11.02
N MET A 168 8.42 2.54 11.28
CA MET A 168 8.16 3.57 10.26
C MET A 168 9.33 4.56 10.10
N ALA A 169 10.48 4.30 10.71
CA ALA A 169 11.63 5.21 10.75
C ALA A 169 11.27 6.63 11.22
N LEU A 170 10.28 6.75 12.14
CA LEU A 170 9.79 8.02 12.66
C LEU A 170 10.07 8.16 14.15
N GLY A 171 10.38 9.39 14.59
CA GLY A 171 10.37 9.73 16.01
C GLY A 171 8.93 9.73 16.56
N LYS A 172 8.74 9.33 17.84
CA LYS A 172 7.42 9.27 18.51
C LYS A 172 6.60 10.55 18.35
N ARG A 173 7.23 11.73 18.47
CA ARG A 173 6.56 13.04 18.35
C ARG A 173 6.02 13.27 16.93
N THR A 174 6.82 12.98 15.91
CA THR A 174 6.42 13.09 14.50
C THR A 174 5.28 12.12 14.20
N PHE A 175 5.40 10.86 14.63
CA PHE A 175 4.39 9.83 14.49
C PHE A 175 3.03 10.26 15.09
N GLN A 176 3.03 10.78 16.34
CA GLN A 176 1.82 11.27 16.99
C GLN A 176 1.20 12.46 16.25
N ARG A 177 2.04 13.42 15.79
CA ARG A 177 1.58 14.57 15.00
C ARG A 177 0.90 14.11 13.69
N MET A 178 1.47 13.12 13.01
CA MET A 178 0.91 12.59 11.77
C MET A 178 -0.44 11.87 12.00
N LEU A 179 -0.58 11.10 13.08
CA LEU A 179 -1.86 10.51 13.45
C LEU A 179 -2.90 11.57 13.79
N SER A 180 -2.52 12.60 14.52
CA SER A 180 -3.42 13.71 14.86
C SER A 180 -3.86 14.48 13.61
N ALA A 181 -2.96 14.73 12.66
CA ALA A 181 -3.29 15.34 11.37
C ALA A 181 -4.25 14.47 10.53
N SER A 182 -4.22 13.15 10.74
CA SER A 182 -5.16 12.20 10.13
C SER A 182 -6.46 12.01 10.94
N GLY A 183 -6.72 12.88 11.95
CA GLY A 183 -7.96 12.83 12.75
C GLY A 183 -8.04 11.67 13.75
N THR A 184 -6.93 11.00 14.07
CA THR A 184 -6.92 9.83 14.95
C THR A 184 -5.78 9.86 15.98
N THR A 185 -5.72 8.85 16.84
CA THR A 185 -4.63 8.62 17.79
C THR A 185 -4.19 7.18 17.75
N PHE A 186 -2.96 6.87 18.16
CA PHE A 186 -2.46 5.51 18.22
C PHE A 186 -3.38 4.58 19.02
N HIS A 187 -3.87 5.04 20.15
CA HIS A 187 -4.80 4.27 20.99
C HIS A 187 -6.11 3.92 20.25
N LYS A 188 -6.68 4.89 19.50
CA LYS A 188 -7.89 4.64 18.68
C LYS A 188 -7.62 3.62 17.58
N VAL A 189 -6.45 3.69 16.93
CA VAL A 189 -6.07 2.70 15.90
C VAL A 189 -5.97 1.31 16.52
N VAL A 190 -5.23 1.14 17.61
CA VAL A 190 -5.09 -0.16 18.30
C VAL A 190 -6.46 -0.69 18.75
N ALA A 191 -7.31 0.16 19.35
CA ALA A 191 -8.65 -0.24 19.78
C ALA A 191 -9.53 -0.70 18.61
N LYS A 192 -9.50 0.02 17.48
CA LYS A 192 -10.23 -0.35 16.25
C LYS A 192 -9.76 -1.73 15.72
N ARG A 193 -8.44 -1.95 15.67
CA ARG A 193 -7.86 -3.23 15.20
C ARG A 193 -8.21 -4.39 16.13
N ARG A 194 -8.07 -4.20 17.44
CA ARG A 194 -8.50 -5.19 18.43
C ARG A 194 -9.97 -5.57 18.28
N LYS A 195 -10.83 -4.59 18.04
CA LYS A 195 -12.28 -4.84 17.87
C LYS A 195 -12.59 -5.65 16.59
N LEU A 196 -11.87 -5.42 15.51
CA LEU A 196 -12.01 -6.19 14.27
C LEU A 196 -11.61 -7.65 14.49
N HIS A 197 -10.41 -7.89 15.00
CA HIS A 197 -9.93 -9.24 15.25
C HIS A 197 -10.72 -9.98 16.34
N ALA A 198 -11.22 -9.27 17.35
CA ALA A 198 -12.08 -9.88 18.38
C ALA A 198 -13.34 -10.48 17.77
N ARG A 199 -13.98 -9.80 16.80
CA ARG A 199 -15.16 -10.33 16.11
C ARG A 199 -14.86 -11.62 15.35
N GLU A 200 -13.70 -11.69 14.69
CA GLU A 200 -13.26 -12.89 13.96
C GLU A 200 -12.96 -14.05 14.92
N TYR A 201 -12.19 -13.78 15.99
CA TYR A 201 -11.80 -14.80 16.96
C TYR A 201 -12.98 -15.33 17.77
N LEU A 202 -13.97 -14.50 18.09
CA LEU A 202 -15.18 -14.93 18.80
C LEU A 202 -16.09 -15.86 17.96
N LEU A 203 -15.96 -15.84 16.63
CA LEU A 203 -16.63 -16.77 15.73
C LEU A 203 -15.90 -18.11 15.59
N ASN A 204 -14.68 -18.21 16.10
CA ASN A 204 -13.89 -19.44 16.03
C ASN A 204 -14.14 -20.30 17.29
N GLU A 205 -14.93 -21.35 17.16
CA GLU A 205 -15.30 -22.27 18.23
C GLU A 205 -14.10 -22.96 18.91
N ASN A 206 -12.93 -22.98 18.26
CA ASN A 206 -11.72 -23.59 18.81
C ASN A 206 -10.92 -22.66 19.75
N LEU A 207 -11.31 -21.39 19.90
CA LEU A 207 -10.62 -20.42 20.74
C LEU A 207 -11.44 -20.10 21.98
N ASN A 208 -10.81 -20.23 23.16
CA ASN A 208 -11.41 -19.76 24.40
C ASN A 208 -11.08 -18.27 24.66
N LEU A 209 -11.85 -17.61 25.54
CA LEU A 209 -11.71 -16.18 25.84
C LEU A 209 -10.31 -15.81 26.37
N SER A 210 -9.63 -16.70 27.06
CA SER A 210 -8.25 -16.46 27.53
C SER A 210 -7.27 -16.44 26.38
N GLN A 211 -7.40 -17.35 25.41
CA GLN A 211 -6.61 -17.37 24.19
C GLN A 211 -6.87 -16.13 23.32
N ILE A 212 -8.15 -15.75 23.15
CA ILE A 212 -8.54 -14.56 22.42
C ILE A 212 -7.92 -13.30 23.06
N SER A 213 -7.99 -13.18 24.39
CA SER A 213 -7.39 -12.05 25.09
C SER A 213 -5.88 -11.95 24.87
N CYS A 214 -5.18 -13.07 24.88
CA CYS A 214 -3.75 -13.16 24.59
C CYS A 214 -3.42 -12.75 23.15
N LEU A 215 -4.14 -13.29 22.15
CA LEU A 215 -3.97 -12.98 20.74
C LEU A 215 -4.25 -11.50 20.41
N LEU A 216 -5.07 -10.83 21.22
CA LEU A 216 -5.36 -9.41 21.09
C LEU A 216 -4.43 -8.51 21.91
N GLY A 217 -3.40 -9.09 22.55
CA GLY A 217 -2.42 -8.36 23.33
C GLY A 217 -3.00 -7.70 24.59
N PHE A 218 -3.96 -8.37 25.25
CA PHE A 218 -4.43 -7.99 26.59
C PHE A 218 -3.65 -8.76 27.64
N ASP A 219 -3.36 -8.11 28.78
CA ASP A 219 -2.62 -8.73 29.88
C ASP A 219 -3.41 -9.87 30.57
N ASN A 220 -4.74 -9.81 30.49
CA ASN A 220 -5.63 -10.83 31.05
C ASN A 220 -7.04 -10.73 30.43
N GLN A 221 -7.83 -11.80 30.63
CA GLN A 221 -9.21 -11.93 30.17
C GLN A 221 -10.14 -10.84 30.73
N ASN A 222 -9.93 -10.38 31.96
CA ASN A 222 -10.77 -9.34 32.56
C ASN A 222 -10.58 -7.99 31.87
N SER A 223 -9.37 -7.68 31.42
CA SER A 223 -9.07 -6.47 30.62
C SER A 223 -9.71 -6.54 29.25
N PHE A 224 -9.74 -7.71 28.62
CA PHE A 224 -10.46 -7.96 27.36
C PHE A 224 -11.97 -7.75 27.57
N SER A 225 -12.61 -8.44 28.54
CA SER A 225 -14.05 -8.37 28.79
C SER A 225 -14.56 -6.97 29.17
N ARG A 226 -13.70 -6.12 29.76
CA ARG A 226 -14.05 -4.71 30.03
C ARG A 226 -13.95 -3.79 28.80
N SER A 227 -13.27 -4.24 27.75
CA SER A 227 -13.05 -3.44 26.54
C SER A 227 -14.08 -3.71 25.44
N PHE A 228 -14.86 -4.77 25.61
CA PHE A 228 -15.89 -5.27 24.70
C PHE A 228 -17.20 -5.50 25.43
#